data_470d907d1f7fbcd6bade14d1ca65714f
#
_entry.id   470d907d1f7fbcd6bade14d1ca65714f
#
_cell.length_a   1.000
_cell.length_b   1.000
_cell.length_c   1.000
_cell.angle_alpha   90.00
_cell.angle_beta   90.00
_cell.angle_gamma   90.00
#
_symmetry.space_group_name_H-M   'P 1'
#
loop_
_entity.id
_entity.type
_entity.pdbx_description
1 polymer ?
#
loop_
_entity_poly.entity_id
_entity_poly.type
_entity_poly.pdbx_seq_one_letter_code
_entity_poly.pdbx_strand_id
1 'polypeptide(L)'
;MANQNIRIRLKAFDHRLIDTSAREIVETAKRTGATVRGPVPLPTKMERFTLLVSPHGDKDARDQYELRTHKRLMDILNPTDKTVDALMKLDLPAGVDVQIKLN
;
A
#
# COMPACT_ATOMS: atom_id res chain seq x y z
N MET A 1 30.10 5.61 3.40
CA MET A 1 29.01 4.90 2.71
C MET A 1 27.75 5.69 2.74
N ALA A 2 27.21 5.96 1.60
CA ALA A 2 25.93 6.64 1.51
C ALA A 2 24.84 5.71 2.02
N ASN A 3 24.19 6.11 3.09
CA ASN A 3 23.02 5.39 3.57
C ASN A 3 21.84 5.79 2.68
N GLN A 4 21.47 4.90 1.80
CA GLN A 4 20.29 5.11 0.97
C GLN A 4 19.04 4.87 1.81
N ASN A 5 18.15 5.84 1.81
CA ASN A 5 16.85 5.67 2.42
C ASN A 5 15.95 4.86 1.49
N ILE A 6 15.03 4.14 2.07
CA ILE A 6 14.08 3.34 1.33
C ILE A 6 12.71 4.01 1.42
N ARG A 7 12.14 4.34 0.29
CA ARG A 7 10.78 4.86 0.23
C ARG A 7 9.85 3.76 -0.23
N ILE A 8 8.83 3.49 0.57
CA ILE A 8 7.87 2.43 0.29
C ILE A 8 6.50 3.06 0.08
N ARG A 9 5.90 2.75 -1.04
CA ARG A 9 4.55 3.17 -1.38
C ARG A 9 3.67 1.94 -1.47
N LEU A 10 2.58 1.95 -0.70
CA LEU A 10 1.60 0.88 -0.70
C LEU A 10 0.32 1.34 -1.35
N LYS A 11 -0.31 0.45 -2.11
CA LYS A 11 -1.62 0.65 -2.70
C LYS A 11 -2.49 -0.56 -2.43
N ALA A 12 -3.73 -0.34 -2.05
CA ALA A 12 -4.70 -1.41 -1.91
C ALA A 12 -6.12 -0.85 -2.02
N PHE A 13 -7.04 -1.68 -2.45
CA PHE A 13 -8.45 -1.33 -2.45
C PHE A 13 -9.07 -1.47 -1.06
N ASP A 14 -8.49 -2.30 -0.21
CA ASP A 14 -8.97 -2.52 1.15
C ASP A 14 -8.08 -1.78 2.14
N HIS A 15 -8.69 -0.87 2.91
CA HIS A 15 -7.95 -0.07 3.88
C HIS A 15 -7.39 -0.90 5.04
N ARG A 16 -8.04 -2.01 5.37
CA ARG A 16 -7.57 -2.88 6.45
C ARG A 16 -6.29 -3.62 6.04
N LEU A 17 -6.27 -4.13 4.82
CA LEU A 17 -5.09 -4.81 4.29
C LEU A 17 -3.90 -3.87 4.20
N ILE A 18 -4.12 -2.65 3.73
CA ILE A 18 -3.02 -1.69 3.59
C ILE A 18 -2.47 -1.28 4.97
N ASP A 19 -3.34 -1.09 5.95
CA ASP A 19 -2.91 -0.73 7.30
C ASP A 19 -2.15 -1.87 7.97
N THR A 20 -2.63 -3.10 7.81
CA THR A 20 -1.94 -4.28 8.33
C THR A 20 -0.55 -4.43 7.68
N SER A 21 -0.48 -4.28 6.37
CA SER A 21 0.78 -4.38 5.64
C SER A 21 1.75 -3.29 6.06
N ALA A 22 1.26 -2.06 6.20
CA ALA A 22 2.10 -0.95 6.66
C ALA A 22 2.66 -1.22 8.05
N ARG A 23 1.84 -1.76 8.95
CA ARG A 23 2.28 -2.10 10.30
C ARG A 23 3.37 -3.17 10.29
N GLU A 24 3.19 -4.20 9.48
CA GLU A 24 4.19 -5.27 9.35
C GLU A 24 5.53 -4.75 8.85
N ILE A 25 5.50 -3.85 7.87
CA ILE A 25 6.71 -3.24 7.34
C ILE A 25 7.41 -2.40 8.41
N VAL A 26 6.64 -1.60 9.13
CA VAL A 26 7.18 -0.74 10.20
C VAL A 26 7.82 -1.59 11.30
N GLU A 27 7.14 -2.63 11.74
CA GLU A 27 7.67 -3.51 12.78
C GLU A 27 8.94 -4.22 12.32
N THR A 28 8.96 -4.70 11.09
CA THR A 28 10.12 -5.37 10.52
C THR A 28 11.31 -4.41 10.45
N ALA A 29 11.09 -3.20 9.98
CA ALA A 29 12.16 -2.22 9.87
C ALA A 29 12.71 -1.83 11.24
N LYS A 30 11.85 -1.60 12.22
CA LYS A 30 12.27 -1.25 13.57
C LYS A 30 13.04 -2.38 14.23
N ARG A 31 12.61 -3.61 14.02
CA ARG A 31 13.28 -4.78 14.58
C ARG A 31 14.71 -4.94 14.07
N THR A 32 14.97 -4.47 12.85
CA THR A 32 16.29 -4.54 12.23
C THR A 32 17.14 -3.30 12.51
N GLY A 33 16.64 -2.37 13.31
CA GLY A 33 17.40 -1.20 13.75
C GLY A 33 17.24 0.03 12.89
N ALA A 34 16.39 0.00 11.87
CA ALA A 34 16.13 1.17 11.04
C ALA A 34 15.14 2.12 11.71
N THR A 35 15.19 3.38 11.31
CA THR A 35 14.24 4.39 11.72
C THR A 35 13.16 4.52 10.66
N VAL A 36 11.91 4.59 11.07
CA VAL A 36 10.79 4.66 10.16
C VAL A 36 10.05 5.98 10.32
N ARG A 37 9.81 6.65 9.20
CA ARG A 37 8.91 7.81 9.13
C ARG A 37 7.61 7.39 8.47
N GLY A 38 6.50 7.66 9.14
CA GLY A 38 5.20 7.30 8.66
C GLY A 38 4.68 6.05 9.34
N PRO A 39 3.72 5.35 8.78
CA PRO A 39 3.13 5.58 7.46
C PRO A 39 2.25 6.84 7.39
N VAL A 40 2.32 7.51 6.25
CA VAL A 40 1.51 8.70 5.99
C VAL A 40 0.43 8.33 4.99
N PRO A 41 -0.85 8.54 5.33
CA PRO A 41 -1.90 8.30 4.35
C PRO A 41 -1.85 9.36 3.26
N LEU A 42 -1.86 8.92 2.03
CA LEU A 42 -2.00 9.79 0.87
C LEU A 42 -3.48 9.92 0.52
N PRO A 43 -3.85 10.94 -0.26
CA PRO A 43 -5.25 11.09 -0.66
C PRO A 43 -5.78 9.84 -1.32
N THR A 44 -6.96 9.40 -0.89
CA THR A 44 -7.62 8.23 -1.45
C THR A 44 -8.24 8.61 -2.79
N LYS A 45 -7.89 7.86 -3.83
CA LYS A 45 -8.50 8.03 -5.12
C LYS A 45 -9.79 7.22 -5.17
N MET A 46 -10.89 7.88 -5.51
CA MET A 46 -12.18 7.23 -5.67
C MET A 46 -12.59 7.28 -7.13
N GLU A 47 -12.93 6.13 -7.69
CA GLU A 47 -13.43 6.03 -9.04
C GLU A 47 -14.83 5.42 -9.00
N ARG A 48 -15.75 6.02 -9.75
CA ARG A 48 -17.11 5.51 -9.87
C ARG A 48 -17.31 4.95 -11.26
N PHE A 49 -17.81 3.74 -11.30
CA PHE A 49 -18.15 3.08 -12.55
C PHE A 49 -19.64 2.79 -12.57
N THR A 50 -20.27 3.11 -13.69
CA THR A 50 -21.66 2.74 -13.93
C THR A 50 -21.68 1.62 -14.96
N LEU A 51 -22.23 0.48 -14.58
CA LEU A 51 -22.42 -0.64 -15.48
C LEU A 51 -23.87 -0.72 -15.91
N LEU A 52 -24.09 -0.81 -17.22
CA LEU A 52 -25.40 -1.14 -17.77
C LEU A 52 -25.48 -2.65 -17.84
N VAL A 53 -26.34 -3.24 -17.00
CA VAL A 53 -26.33 -4.68 -16.81
C VAL A 53 -27.27 -5.39 -17.78
N SER A 54 -28.29 -4.74 -18.30
CA SER A 54 -29.20 -5.39 -19.25
C SER A 54 -29.83 -4.38 -20.19
N PRO A 55 -29.85 -4.68 -21.51
CA PRO A 55 -30.52 -3.81 -22.45
C PRO A 55 -32.04 -3.99 -22.48
N HIS A 56 -32.61 -4.90 -21.72
CA HIS A 56 -34.03 -5.22 -21.80
C HIS A 56 -34.92 -4.39 -20.91
N GLY A 57 -34.84 -3.08 -21.02
CA GLY A 57 -35.85 -2.21 -20.44
C GLY A 57 -35.97 -2.21 -18.94
N ASP A 58 -35.06 -2.83 -18.26
CA ASP A 58 -35.05 -2.80 -16.82
C ASP A 58 -34.38 -1.50 -16.36
N LYS A 59 -35.19 -0.61 -15.83
CA LYS A 59 -34.73 0.71 -15.43
C LYS A 59 -33.74 0.67 -14.27
N ASP A 60 -33.69 -0.43 -13.58
CA ASP A 60 -32.83 -0.60 -12.41
C ASP A 60 -31.54 -1.34 -12.73
N ALA A 61 -31.24 -1.56 -14.01
CA ALA A 61 -30.07 -2.31 -14.44
C ALA A 61 -28.79 -1.44 -14.45
N ARG A 62 -28.71 -0.45 -13.58
CA ARG A 62 -27.52 0.36 -13.42
C ARG A 62 -26.89 0.07 -12.07
N ASP A 63 -25.79 -0.65 -12.11
CA ASP A 63 -24.98 -0.83 -10.92
C ASP A 63 -23.87 0.21 -10.93
N GLN A 64 -23.76 0.93 -9.84
CA GLN A 64 -22.67 1.86 -9.64
C GLN A 64 -21.66 1.20 -8.72
N TYR A 65 -20.43 1.10 -9.20
CA TYR A 65 -19.31 0.61 -8.39
C TYR A 65 -18.43 1.78 -8.01
N GLU A 66 -18.06 1.82 -6.75
CA GLU A 66 -17.07 2.74 -6.26
C GLU A 66 -15.81 1.96 -5.92
N LEU A 67 -14.71 2.30 -6.58
CA LEU A 67 -13.40 1.77 -6.26
C LEU A 67 -12.62 2.84 -5.53
N ARG A 68 -12.22 2.54 -4.32
CA ARG A 68 -11.36 3.42 -3.53
C ARG A 68 -9.97 2.82 -3.48
N THR A 69 -9.00 3.58 -3.96
CA THR A 69 -7.62 3.18 -3.90
C THR A 69 -6.95 3.89 -2.73
N HIS A 70 -6.62 3.13 -1.72
CA HIS A 70 -5.91 3.65 -0.56
C HIS A 70 -4.42 3.60 -0.82
N LYS A 71 -3.72 4.63 -0.36
CA LYS A 71 -2.28 4.74 -0.52
C LYS A 71 -1.63 5.10 0.80
N ARG A 72 -0.49 4.49 1.06
CA ARG A 72 0.33 4.82 2.22
C ARG A 72 1.77 5.01 1.77
N LEU A 73 2.43 5.99 2.37
CA LEU A 73 3.83 6.29 2.08
C LEU A 73 4.62 6.21 3.37
N MET A 74 5.76 5.53 3.32
CA MET A 74 6.67 5.50 4.45
C MET A 74 8.09 5.56 3.97
N ASP A 75 8.95 6.15 4.80
CA ASP A 75 10.39 6.22 4.55
C ASP A 75 11.12 5.44 5.64
N ILE A 76 12.01 4.59 5.21
CA ILE A 76 12.90 3.86 6.10
C ILE A 76 14.26 4.52 6.03
N LEU A 77 14.68 5.07 7.16
CA LEU A 77 15.93 5.81 7.27
C LEU A 77 16.99 4.91 7.89
N ASN A 78 18.21 5.05 7.39
CA ASN A 78 19.36 4.30 7.89
C ASN A 78 19.13 2.79 7.88
N PRO A 79 18.68 2.22 6.75
CA PRO A 79 18.49 0.78 6.69
C PRO A 79 19.82 0.04 6.78
N THR A 80 19.79 -1.10 7.44
CA THR A 80 20.93 -2.02 7.47
C THR A 80 20.72 -3.10 6.42
N ASP A 81 21.74 -3.92 6.18
CA ASP A 81 21.59 -5.08 5.32
C ASP A 81 20.50 -6.02 5.83
N LYS A 82 20.36 -6.11 7.14
CA LYS A 82 19.31 -6.91 7.76
C LYS A 82 17.93 -6.34 7.45
N THR A 83 17.80 -5.01 7.40
CA THR A 83 16.53 -4.37 7.05
C THR A 83 16.11 -4.75 5.64
N VAL A 84 17.02 -4.62 4.69
CA VAL A 84 16.74 -4.95 3.29
C VAL A 84 16.35 -6.42 3.16
N ASP A 85 17.11 -7.31 3.76
CA ASP A 85 16.84 -8.75 3.75
C ASP A 85 15.47 -9.07 4.34
N ALA A 86 15.16 -8.49 5.49
CA ALA A 86 13.89 -8.73 6.16
C ALA A 86 12.70 -8.25 5.33
N LEU A 87 12.84 -7.09 4.68
CA LEU A 87 11.79 -6.57 3.82
C LEU A 87 11.59 -7.42 2.57
N MET A 88 12.66 -7.95 2.02
CA MET A 88 12.58 -8.84 0.85
C MET A 88 11.92 -10.16 1.18
N LYS A 89 12.03 -10.62 2.41
CA LYS A 89 11.43 -11.87 2.86
C LYS A 89 10.03 -11.71 3.44
N LEU A 90 9.58 -10.48 3.58
CA LEU A 90 8.28 -10.20 4.16
C LEU A 90 7.17 -10.66 3.23
N ASP A 91 6.28 -11.49 3.75
CA ASP A 91 5.14 -11.98 3.01
C ASP A 91 3.94 -11.10 3.31
N LEU A 92 3.56 -10.30 2.32
CA LEU A 92 2.42 -9.39 2.45
C LEU A 92 1.17 -10.02 1.85
N PRO A 93 -0.02 -9.63 2.36
CA PRO A 93 -1.26 -10.17 1.82
C PRO A 93 -1.44 -9.86 0.34
N ALA A 94 -2.08 -10.76 -0.37
CA ALA A 94 -2.50 -10.50 -1.74
C ALA A 94 -3.47 -9.32 -1.75
N GLY A 95 -3.41 -8.51 -2.79
CA GLY A 95 -4.25 -7.32 -2.90
C GLY A 95 -3.57 -6.03 -2.46
N VAL A 96 -2.36 -6.11 -1.96
CA VAL A 96 -1.54 -4.94 -1.65
C VAL A 96 -0.41 -4.84 -2.65
N ASP A 97 -0.37 -3.72 -3.36
CA ASP A 97 0.72 -3.43 -4.28
C ASP A 97 1.80 -2.63 -3.55
N VAL A 98 3.03 -3.09 -3.66
CA VAL A 98 4.17 -2.50 -2.95
C VAL A 98 5.18 -1.99 -3.97
N GLN A 99 5.51 -0.72 -3.88
CA GLN A 99 6.60 -0.13 -4.66
C GLN A 99 7.70 0.31 -3.71
N ILE A 100 8.89 -0.15 -3.98
CA ILE A 100 10.07 0.18 -3.18
C ILE A 100 11.02 0.98 -4.05
N LYS A 101 11.42 2.15 -3.56
CA LYS A 101 12.32 3.04 -4.26
C LYS A 101 13.47 3.41 -3.33
N LEU A 102 14.68 3.28 -3.84
CA LEU A 102 15.87 3.71 -3.13
C LEU A 102 16.13 5.18 -3.45
N ASN A 103 16.37 5.94 -2.41
CA ASN A 103 16.73 7.35 -2.56
C ASN A 103 18.20 7.57 -2.32
#